data_97c48480b0a9c700bd5fdfece11daee1
#
_entry.id   97c48480b0a9c700bd5fdfece11daee1
#
_cell.length_a   1.000
_cell.length_b   1.000
_cell.length_c   1.000
_cell.angle_alpha   90.00
_cell.angle_beta   90.00
_cell.angle_gamma   90.00
#
_symmetry.space_group_name_H-M   'P 1'
#
loop_
_entity.id
_entity.type
_entity.pdbx_description
1 polymer ?
#
loop_
_entity_poly.entity_id
_entity_poly.type
_entity_poly.pdbx_seq_one_letter_code
_entity_poly.pdbx_strand_id
1 'polypeptide(L)' 'MKSKKNILIDLCEMPEHLRGISEEVLLNKYNKKIIDEALKEEIIKIRKWHDGPGKIIVPTKKGLDLYKKK' A
#
# COMPACT_ATOMS: atom_id res chain seq x y z
N MET A 1 3.76 -6.04 16.24
CA MET A 1 4.73 -5.89 15.16
C MET A 1 4.03 -5.59 13.83
N LYS A 2 4.46 -4.53 13.15
CA LYS A 2 3.87 -4.20 11.86
C LYS A 2 4.42 -5.11 10.76
N SER A 3 3.54 -5.51 9.86
CA SER A 3 3.92 -6.39 8.75
C SER A 3 3.28 -5.88 7.46
N LYS A 4 3.60 -6.52 6.34
CA LYS A 4 3.00 -6.16 5.06
C LYS A 4 1.48 -6.31 5.08
N LYS A 5 0.96 -7.19 5.92
CA LYS A 5 -0.47 -7.37 6.09
C LYS A 5 -1.13 -6.10 6.66
N ASN A 6 -0.42 -5.42 7.57
CA ASN A 6 -0.92 -4.16 8.13
C ASN A 6 -1.01 -3.07 7.07
N ILE A 7 -0.10 -3.08 6.09
CA ILE A 7 -0.15 -2.14 4.98
C ILE A 7 -1.44 -2.36 4.18
N LEU A 8 -1.78 -3.63 3.91
CA LEU A 8 -3.01 -3.96 3.20
C LEU A 8 -4.24 -3.51 3.97
N ILE A 9 -4.24 -3.72 5.27
CA ILE A 9 -5.36 -3.31 6.11
C ILE A 9 -5.56 -1.81 6.01
N ASP A 10 -4.50 -1.04 6.16
CA ASP A 10 -4.57 0.41 6.08
C ASP A 10 -5.09 0.88 4.73
N LEU A 11 -4.59 0.28 3.64
CA LEU A 11 -5.01 0.66 2.30
C LEU A 11 -6.44 0.25 2.00
N CYS A 12 -6.83 -0.95 2.41
CA CYS A 12 -8.15 -1.47 2.08
C CYS A 12 -9.26 -0.86 2.93
N GLU A 13 -8.94 -0.31 4.08
CA GLU A 13 -9.91 0.39 4.91
C GLU A 13 -10.26 1.78 4.38
N MET A 14 -9.47 2.29 3.46
CA MET A 14 -9.76 3.60 2.86
C MET A 14 -10.88 3.49 1.84
N PRO A 15 -11.72 4.54 1.71
CA PRO A 15 -12.73 4.56 0.65
C PRO A 15 -12.08 4.36 -0.71
N GLU A 16 -12.75 3.64 -1.59
CA GLU A 16 -12.19 3.29 -2.89
C GLU A 16 -11.66 4.50 -3.67
N HIS A 17 -12.41 5.60 -3.65
CA HIS A 17 -12.00 6.81 -4.38
C HIS A 17 -10.85 7.58 -3.72
N LEU A 18 -10.54 7.26 -2.47
CA LEU A 18 -9.43 7.88 -1.75
C LEU A 18 -8.31 6.89 -1.46
N ARG A 19 -8.41 5.68 -2.00
CA ARG A 19 -7.45 4.62 -1.70
C ARG A 19 -6.09 4.94 -2.29
N GLY A 20 -5.11 4.98 -1.40
CA GLY A 20 -3.74 5.28 -1.77
C GLY A 20 -3.09 6.09 -0.68
N ILE A 21 -1.85 5.77 -0.36
CA ILE A 21 -1.08 6.46 0.67
C ILE A 21 0.22 6.92 0.06
N SER A 22 0.62 8.15 0.35
CA SER A 22 1.89 8.69 -0.11
C SER A 22 3.03 7.75 0.30
N GLU A 23 3.96 7.50 -0.61
CA GLU A 23 5.12 6.68 -0.34
C GLU A 23 5.88 7.19 0.89
N GLU A 24 6.03 8.51 1.00
CA GLU A 24 6.71 9.13 2.12
C GLU A 24 6.02 8.83 3.44
N VAL A 25 4.70 8.93 3.46
CA VAL A 25 3.92 8.65 4.66
C VAL A 25 4.07 7.18 5.06
N LEU A 26 4.03 6.30 4.09
CA LEU A 26 4.18 4.87 4.35
C LEU A 26 5.57 4.53 4.86
N LEU A 27 6.60 5.16 4.32
CA LEU A 27 7.97 4.96 4.78
C LEU A 27 8.17 5.43 6.22
N ASN A 28 7.41 6.43 6.65
CA ASN A 28 7.47 6.89 8.04
C ASN A 28 6.71 5.96 8.98
N LYS A 29 5.67 5.32 8.48
CA LYS A 29 4.83 4.44 9.29
C LYS A 29 5.34 3.01 9.32
N TYR A 30 5.91 2.55 8.22
CA TYR A 30 6.40 1.18 8.07
C TYR A 30 7.86 1.16 7.67
N ASN A 31 8.52 0.07 8.01
CA ASN A 31 9.91 -0.15 7.61
C ASN A 31 9.97 -0.34 6.09
N LYS A 32 10.97 0.26 5.46
CA LYS A 32 11.17 0.11 4.02
C LYS A 32 11.24 -1.35 3.60
N LYS A 33 11.85 -2.18 4.42
CA LYS A 33 11.96 -3.62 4.15
C LYS A 33 10.60 -4.26 3.98
N ILE A 34 9.63 -3.90 4.81
CA ILE A 34 8.29 -4.44 4.75
C ILE A 34 7.60 -3.97 3.47
N ILE A 35 7.80 -2.71 3.12
CA ILE A 35 7.22 -2.14 1.89
C ILE A 35 7.81 -2.82 0.67
N ASP A 36 9.12 -3.05 0.66
CA ASP A 36 9.79 -3.73 -0.45
C ASP A 36 9.28 -5.16 -0.60
N GLU A 37 9.05 -5.86 0.50
CA GLU A 37 8.50 -7.20 0.47
C GLU A 37 7.10 -7.22 -0.13
N ALA A 38 6.27 -6.25 0.26
CA ALA A 38 4.92 -6.15 -0.27
C ALA A 38 4.92 -5.87 -1.77
N LEU A 39 5.85 -5.01 -2.22
CA LEU A 39 6.01 -4.73 -3.64
C LEU A 39 6.48 -5.96 -4.41
N LYS A 40 7.42 -6.71 -3.82
CA LYS A 40 7.94 -7.92 -4.43
C LYS A 40 6.86 -8.98 -4.58
N GLU A 41 5.96 -9.07 -3.62
CA GLU A 41 4.85 -10.02 -3.67
C GLU A 41 3.68 -9.51 -4.50
N GLU A 42 3.80 -8.31 -5.05
CA GLU A 42 2.78 -7.70 -5.91
C GLU A 42 1.43 -7.49 -5.24
N ILE A 43 1.42 -7.35 -3.92
CA ILE A 43 0.19 -7.06 -3.20
C ILE A 43 -0.08 -5.56 -3.11
N ILE A 44 0.95 -4.75 -3.36
CA ILE A 44 0.82 -3.30 -3.47
C ILE A 44 1.61 -2.87 -4.70
N LYS A 45 1.34 -1.66 -5.19
CA LYS A 45 2.09 -1.10 -6.31
C LYS A 45 2.26 0.40 -6.11
N ILE A 46 3.27 0.95 -6.77
CA ILE A 46 3.55 2.38 -6.72
C ILE A 46 2.94 3.02 -7.96
N ARG A 47 2.18 4.10 -7.75
CA ARG A 47 1.62 4.90 -8.85
C ARG A 47 2.13 6.32 -8.73
N LYS A 48 2.29 6.95 -9.89
CA LYS A 48 2.69 8.34 -9.93
C LYS A 48 1.52 9.23 -9.53
N TRP A 49 1.79 10.21 -8.66
CA TRP A 49 0.77 11.16 -8.24
C TRP A 49 0.46 12.09 -9.42
N HIS A 50 -0.78 12.13 -9.86
CA HIS A 50 -1.12 12.92 -11.05
C HIS A 50 -1.27 14.42 -10.77
N ASP A 51 -1.46 14.82 -9.52
CA ASP A 51 -1.63 16.23 -9.15
C ASP A 51 -0.35 16.89 -8.62
N GLY A 52 0.80 16.23 -8.74
CA GLY A 52 2.05 16.83 -8.27
C GLY A 52 3.20 15.85 -8.26
N PRO A 53 4.36 16.29 -7.74
CA PRO A 53 5.51 15.41 -7.61
C PRO A 53 5.25 14.41 -6.49
N GLY A 54 5.81 13.22 -6.63
CA GLY A 54 5.69 12.20 -5.63
C GLY A 54 5.00 10.96 -6.14
N LYS A 55 4.92 9.98 -5.28
CA LYS A 55 4.35 8.68 -5.62
C LYS A 55 3.37 8.26 -4.53
N ILE A 56 2.36 7.50 -4.93
CA ILE A 56 1.41 6.92 -3.99
C ILE A 56 1.47 5.42 -4.08
N ILE A 57 1.15 4.76 -3.00
CA ILE A 57 1.11 3.31 -2.93
C ILE A 57 -0.34 2.89 -2.83
N VAL A 58 -0.75 1.98 -3.72
CA VAL A 58 -2.12 1.48 -3.77
C VAL A 58 -2.09 -0.04 -3.72
N PRO A 59 -3.18 -0.69 -3.25
CA PRO A 59 -3.23 -2.14 -3.25
C PRO A 59 -3.49 -2.65 -4.66
N THR A 60 -2.91 -3.81 -4.98
CA THR A 60 -3.19 -4.48 -6.25
C THR A 60 -4.43 -5.35 -6.08
N LYS A 61 -4.93 -5.90 -7.19
CA LYS A 61 -6.03 -6.84 -7.14
C LYS A 61 -5.67 -8.04 -6.26
N LYS A 62 -4.44 -8.51 -6.38
CA LYS A 62 -3.94 -9.60 -5.55
C LYS A 62 -3.98 -9.25 -4.08
N GLY A 63 -3.56 -8.04 -3.73
CA GLY A 63 -3.60 -7.57 -2.36
C GLY A 63 -5.02 -7.48 -1.82
N LEU A 64 -5.94 -6.97 -2.63
CA LEU A 64 -7.33 -6.88 -2.24
C LEU A 64 -7.93 -8.28 -2.00
N ASP A 65 -7.58 -9.23 -2.84
CA ASP A 65 -8.06 -10.60 -2.68
C ASP A 65 -7.53 -11.22 -1.39
N LEU A 66 -6.27 -10.97 -1.06
CA LEU A 66 -5.70 -11.46 0.19
C LEU A 66 -6.39 -10.85 1.41
N TYR A 67 -6.72 -9.58 1.31
CA TYR A 67 -7.44 -8.89 2.39
C TYR A 67 -8.84 -9.50 2.60
N LYS A 68 -9.53 -9.79 1.51
CA LYS A 68 -10.87 -10.35 1.57
C LYS A 68 -10.91 -11.79 2.07
N LYS A 69 -9.84 -12.51 1.90
CA LYS A 69 -9.76 -13.92 2.30
C LYS A 69 -9.50 -14.14 3.78
N LYS A 70 -9.48 -13.12 4.54
CA LYS A 70 -9.23 -13.26 5.97
C LYS A 70 -10.28 -14.05 6.69
#